data_368263d9332a1bdbaa03a6e998e08216
#
_entry.id   368263d9332a1bdbaa03a6e998e08216
#
_cell.length_a   1.000
_cell.length_b   1.000
_cell.length_c   1.000
_cell.angle_alpha   90.00
_cell.angle_beta   90.00
_cell.angle_gamma   90.00
#
_symmetry.space_group_name_H-M   'P 1'
#
loop_
_entity.id
_entity.type
_entity.pdbx_description
1 polymer ?
#
loop_
_entity_poly.entity_id
_entity_poly.type
_entity_poly.pdbx_seq_one_letter_code
_entity_poly.pdbx_strand_id
1 'polypeptide(L)'
;MKFISAEEFLKQDEDVQRVFADYFDHKEMLFEDGSIYFGPFDYLYTTPLLTEGDLREFIEDKTGGIETIEHYIGIGEYDIKTLPLVDGIYSNDIYEDLGDDLLQAYWKIAIEIAKRQTN
;
A
#
# COMPACT_ATOMS: atom_id res chain seq x y z
N MET A 1 9.33 13.68 -4.67
CA MET A 1 8.26 12.68 -4.69
C MET A 1 8.43 11.74 -3.51
N LYS A 2 7.37 11.54 -2.75
CA LYS A 2 7.40 10.61 -1.61
C LYS A 2 7.03 9.20 -2.07
N PHE A 3 7.72 8.22 -1.55
CA PHE A 3 7.45 6.80 -1.82
C PHE A 3 7.92 5.95 -0.64
N ILE A 4 7.45 4.71 -0.60
CA ILE A 4 7.87 3.75 0.42
C ILE A 4 9.32 3.36 0.16
N SER A 5 10.16 3.44 1.19
CA SER A 5 11.57 3.08 1.05
C SER A 5 11.75 1.58 0.82
N ALA A 6 12.87 1.21 0.19
CA ALA A 6 13.22 -0.19 0.01
C ALA A 6 13.30 -0.91 1.36
N GLU A 7 13.83 -0.24 2.38
CA GLU A 7 13.92 -0.80 3.72
C GLU A 7 12.56 -1.16 4.30
N GLU A 8 11.58 -0.25 4.18
CA GLU A 8 10.22 -0.51 4.68
C GLU A 8 9.55 -1.67 3.93
N PHE A 9 9.76 -1.74 2.61
CA PHE A 9 9.22 -2.83 1.79
C PHE A 9 9.83 -4.18 2.21
N LEU A 10 11.14 -4.22 2.38
CA LEU A 10 11.88 -5.45 2.69
C LEU A 10 11.63 -5.96 4.11
N LYS A 11 11.08 -5.13 4.99
CA LYS A 11 10.66 -5.57 6.33
C LYS A 11 9.42 -6.44 6.30
N GLN A 12 8.67 -6.44 5.20
CA GLN A 12 7.44 -7.22 5.09
C GLN A 12 7.79 -8.69 4.79
N ASP A 13 6.87 -9.60 5.12
CA ASP A 13 7.01 -11.01 4.78
C ASP A 13 7.10 -11.19 3.26
N GLU A 14 7.81 -12.22 2.82
CA GLU A 14 7.99 -12.49 1.38
C GLU A 14 6.67 -12.61 0.64
N ASP A 15 5.66 -13.22 1.25
CA ASP A 15 4.34 -13.37 0.64
C ASP A 15 3.69 -12.01 0.38
N VAL A 16 3.81 -11.08 1.34
CA VAL A 16 3.31 -9.72 1.20
C VAL A 16 4.08 -8.98 0.11
N GLN A 17 5.41 -9.09 0.11
CA GLN A 17 6.25 -8.49 -0.93
C GLN A 17 5.83 -8.98 -2.32
N ARG A 18 5.54 -10.27 -2.44
CA ARG A 18 5.13 -10.86 -3.73
C ARG A 18 3.80 -10.33 -4.23
N VAL A 19 2.84 -10.08 -3.33
CA VAL A 19 1.56 -9.48 -3.72
C VAL A 19 1.79 -8.12 -4.40
N PHE A 20 2.63 -7.29 -3.80
CA PHE A 20 2.94 -5.97 -4.38
C PHE A 20 3.76 -6.08 -5.66
N ALA A 21 4.74 -6.97 -5.69
CA ALA A 21 5.57 -7.17 -6.89
C ALA A 21 4.74 -7.62 -8.08
N ASP A 22 3.79 -8.53 -7.86
CA ASP A 22 2.91 -9.02 -8.92
C ASP A 22 1.93 -7.94 -9.38
N TYR A 23 1.40 -7.16 -8.45
CA TYR A 23 0.46 -6.10 -8.80
C TYR A 23 1.15 -4.95 -9.57
N PHE A 24 2.37 -4.61 -9.17
CA PHE A 24 3.12 -3.48 -9.72
C PHE A 24 4.27 -3.91 -10.65
N ASP A 25 4.11 -5.00 -11.39
CA ASP A 25 5.17 -5.60 -12.19
C ASP A 25 5.72 -4.73 -13.32
N HIS A 26 5.02 -3.66 -13.70
CA HIS A 26 5.42 -2.73 -14.76
C HIS A 26 5.76 -1.33 -14.24
N LYS A 27 6.05 -1.20 -12.95
CA LYS A 27 6.39 0.09 -12.34
C LYS A 27 7.90 0.33 -12.35
N GLU A 28 8.28 1.57 -12.04
CA GLU A 28 9.66 1.89 -11.72
C GLU A 28 10.12 1.08 -10.53
N MET A 29 11.37 0.68 -10.55
CA MET A 29 11.98 -0.11 -9.50
C MET A 29 12.95 0.74 -8.69
N LEU A 30 13.07 0.41 -7.42
CA LEU A 30 13.91 1.13 -6.47
C LEU A 30 15.01 0.20 -5.97
N PHE A 31 16.29 0.62 -6.12
CA PHE A 31 17.40 -0.06 -5.48
C PHE A 31 17.54 0.37 -4.02
N GLU A 32 18.23 -0.43 -3.23
CA GLU A 32 18.48 -0.12 -1.81
C GLU A 32 19.19 1.21 -1.61
N ASP A 33 20.01 1.64 -2.56
CA ASP A 33 20.73 2.91 -2.49
C ASP A 33 19.85 4.12 -2.83
N GLY A 34 18.58 3.89 -3.17
CA GLY A 34 17.63 4.95 -3.53
C GLY A 34 17.59 5.30 -5.02
N SER A 35 18.45 4.68 -5.84
CA SER A 35 18.38 4.92 -7.29
C SER A 35 17.16 4.23 -7.90
N ILE A 36 16.66 4.82 -8.99
CA ILE A 36 15.43 4.39 -9.65
C ILE A 36 15.79 3.93 -11.06
N TYR A 37 15.21 2.81 -11.49
CA TYR A 37 15.31 2.38 -12.88
C TYR A 37 13.97 1.84 -13.37
N PHE A 38 13.82 1.80 -14.66
CA PHE A 38 12.62 1.28 -15.29
C PHE A 38 12.96 -0.07 -15.93
N GLY A 39 12.31 -1.13 -15.44
CA GLY A 39 12.61 -2.45 -15.95
C GLY A 39 11.90 -3.55 -15.17
N PRO A 40 12.19 -4.81 -15.49
CA PRO A 40 11.55 -5.93 -14.80
C PRO A 40 11.97 -5.99 -13.33
N PHE A 41 11.08 -6.48 -12.51
CA PHE A 41 11.33 -6.67 -11.09
C PHE A 41 12.45 -7.71 -10.87
N ASP A 42 13.43 -7.34 -10.07
CA ASP A 42 14.52 -8.23 -9.67
C ASP A 42 14.44 -8.43 -8.17
N TYR A 43 13.99 -9.59 -7.75
CA TYR A 43 13.78 -9.93 -6.34
C TYR A 43 15.03 -9.80 -5.47
N LEU A 44 16.22 -9.86 -6.08
CA LEU A 44 17.46 -9.84 -5.31
C LEU A 44 17.94 -8.42 -5.00
N TYR A 45 17.61 -7.45 -5.85
CA TYR A 45 18.25 -6.13 -5.76
C TYR A 45 17.29 -4.95 -5.78
N THR A 46 16.02 -5.17 -6.10
CA THR A 46 15.09 -4.06 -6.28
C THR A 46 13.74 -4.33 -5.60
N THR A 47 13.05 -3.23 -5.32
CA THR A 47 11.65 -3.25 -4.85
C THR A 47 10.83 -2.34 -5.75
N PRO A 48 9.51 -2.54 -5.87
CA PRO A 48 8.71 -1.59 -6.63
C PRO A 48 8.70 -0.22 -5.94
N LEU A 49 8.76 0.85 -6.72
CA LEU A 49 8.63 2.21 -6.20
C LEU A 49 7.15 2.50 -5.99
N LEU A 50 6.75 2.60 -4.74
CA LEU A 50 5.33 2.75 -4.37
C LEU A 50 5.06 4.15 -3.84
N THR A 51 4.37 4.95 -4.64
CA THR A 51 3.93 6.29 -4.27
C THR A 51 2.57 6.24 -3.59
N GLU A 52 2.16 7.37 -3.03
CA GLU A 52 0.82 7.54 -2.46
C GLU A 52 -0.28 7.17 -3.47
N GLY A 53 -0.15 7.64 -4.70
CA GLY A 53 -1.11 7.33 -5.77
C GLY A 53 -1.15 5.85 -6.11
N ASP A 54 0.01 5.18 -6.13
CA ASP A 54 0.09 3.74 -6.38
C ASP A 54 -0.63 2.95 -5.30
N LEU A 55 -0.38 3.28 -4.05
CA LEU A 55 -1.02 2.59 -2.93
C LEU A 55 -2.52 2.82 -2.90
N ARG A 56 -2.96 4.03 -3.21
CA ARG A 56 -4.38 4.33 -3.31
C ARG A 56 -5.04 3.48 -4.38
N GLU A 57 -4.42 3.38 -5.56
CA GLU A 57 -4.91 2.55 -6.65
C GLU A 57 -5.04 1.08 -6.23
N PHE A 58 -4.02 0.56 -5.56
CA PHE A 58 -4.03 -0.80 -5.04
C PHE A 58 -5.22 -1.01 -4.09
N ILE A 59 -5.41 -0.09 -3.14
CA ILE A 59 -6.51 -0.17 -2.17
C ILE A 59 -7.86 -0.14 -2.91
N GLU A 60 -8.02 0.77 -3.85
CA GLU A 60 -9.27 0.91 -4.60
C GLU A 60 -9.58 -0.33 -5.43
N ASP A 61 -8.56 -0.95 -6.03
CA ASP A 61 -8.73 -2.17 -6.82
C ASP A 61 -9.09 -3.40 -5.96
N LYS A 62 -8.56 -3.46 -4.75
CA LYS A 62 -8.74 -4.63 -3.87
C LYS A 62 -9.95 -4.51 -2.95
N THR A 63 -10.60 -3.35 -2.95
CA THR A 63 -11.82 -3.10 -2.19
C THR A 63 -12.86 -2.52 -3.13
N GLY A 64 -13.99 -2.09 -2.61
CA GLY A 64 -15.00 -1.35 -3.39
C GLY A 64 -14.66 0.13 -3.56
N GLY A 65 -13.51 0.56 -3.07
CA GLY A 65 -13.05 1.93 -3.12
C GLY A 65 -12.89 2.54 -1.73
N ILE A 66 -12.33 3.73 -1.70
CA ILE A 66 -12.19 4.49 -0.45
C ILE A 66 -13.44 5.35 -0.29
N GLU A 67 -14.20 5.13 0.80
CA GLU A 67 -15.41 5.90 1.09
C GLU A 67 -15.08 7.24 1.73
N THR A 68 -14.27 7.22 2.80
CA THR A 68 -13.90 8.44 3.52
C THR A 68 -12.44 8.42 3.92
N ILE A 69 -11.86 9.61 3.95
CA ILE A 69 -10.54 9.87 4.52
C ILE A 69 -10.74 11.03 5.49
N GLU A 70 -10.51 10.78 6.77
CA GLU A 70 -10.64 11.80 7.81
C GLU A 70 -9.30 12.04 8.48
N HIS A 71 -8.99 13.30 8.71
CA HIS A 71 -7.78 13.70 9.41
C HIS A 71 -8.17 14.53 10.63
N TYR A 72 -7.93 13.97 11.80
CA TYR A 72 -8.31 14.62 13.06
C TYR A 72 -7.23 15.59 13.48
N ILE A 73 -7.53 16.88 13.32
CA ILE A 73 -6.58 17.98 13.58
C ILE A 73 -6.01 17.93 15.01
N GLY A 74 -6.84 17.59 16.00
CA GLY A 74 -6.43 17.58 17.41
C GLY A 74 -5.37 16.55 17.76
N ILE A 75 -5.42 15.37 17.13
CA ILE A 75 -4.48 14.26 17.37
C ILE A 75 -3.57 13.97 16.18
N GLY A 76 -3.81 14.63 15.05
CA GLY A 76 -2.96 14.49 13.87
C GLY A 76 -2.96 13.13 13.22
N GLU A 77 -4.06 12.41 13.29
CA GLU A 77 -4.12 11.04 12.75
C GLU A 77 -5.18 10.89 11.67
N TYR A 78 -4.90 9.99 10.71
CA TYR A 78 -5.83 9.63 9.66
C TYR A 78 -6.67 8.42 10.04
N ASP A 79 -7.96 8.49 9.71
CA ASP A 79 -8.87 7.34 9.70
C ASP A 79 -9.41 7.20 8.29
N ILE A 80 -9.39 5.99 7.76
CA ILE A 80 -9.84 5.71 6.39
C ILE A 80 -10.83 4.56 6.42
N LYS A 81 -11.93 4.74 5.68
CA LYS A 81 -12.97 3.74 5.55
C LYS A 81 -13.06 3.30 4.09
N THR A 82 -13.03 1.99 3.86
CA THR A 82 -13.16 1.42 2.53
C THR A 82 -14.53 0.77 2.36
N LEU A 83 -14.98 0.72 1.10
CA LEU A 83 -16.22 0.05 0.72
C LEU A 83 -15.96 -1.44 0.49
N PRO A 84 -16.96 -2.31 0.71
CA PRO A 84 -16.85 -3.73 0.39
C PRO A 84 -16.77 -3.93 -1.12
N LEU A 85 -16.23 -5.06 -1.56
CA LEU A 85 -16.28 -5.45 -2.96
C LEU A 85 -17.75 -5.63 -3.39
N VAL A 86 -18.02 -5.37 -4.69
CA VAL A 86 -19.38 -5.30 -5.23
C VAL A 86 -20.20 -6.57 -4.98
N ASP A 87 -19.57 -7.73 -5.08
CA ASP A 87 -20.20 -9.03 -4.83
C ASP A 87 -19.94 -9.55 -3.41
N GLY A 88 -19.32 -8.72 -2.58
CA GLY A 88 -18.97 -9.09 -1.23
C GLY A 88 -20.14 -8.93 -0.26
N ILE A 89 -20.23 -9.88 0.65
CA ILE A 89 -21.14 -9.82 1.78
C ILE A 89 -20.46 -9.14 2.99
N TYR A 90 -19.33 -8.48 2.73
CA TYR A 90 -18.50 -7.90 3.78
C TYR A 90 -18.97 -6.50 4.15
N SER A 91 -18.91 -6.20 5.42
CA SER A 91 -19.13 -4.85 5.92
C SER A 91 -17.96 -3.95 5.51
N ASN A 92 -18.16 -2.63 5.57
CA ASN A 92 -17.07 -1.68 5.35
C ASN A 92 -15.94 -1.92 6.35
N ASP A 93 -14.70 -1.81 5.87
CA ASP A 93 -13.53 -1.84 6.75
C ASP A 93 -13.20 -0.42 7.19
N ILE A 94 -12.94 -0.27 8.48
CA ILE A 94 -12.54 1.01 9.08
C ILE A 94 -11.13 0.84 9.62
N TYR A 95 -10.22 1.68 9.14
CA TYR A 95 -8.83 1.69 9.58
C TYR A 95 -8.60 2.97 10.37
N GLU A 96 -8.24 2.82 11.64
CA GLU A 96 -8.09 3.94 12.56
C GLU A 96 -6.64 4.11 13.00
N ASP A 97 -6.32 5.28 13.51
CA ASP A 97 -5.02 5.58 14.13
C ASP A 97 -3.86 5.32 13.17
N LEU A 98 -4.00 5.80 11.94
CA LEU A 98 -3.01 5.55 10.88
C LEU A 98 -1.83 6.52 10.89
N GLY A 99 -1.76 7.42 11.85
CA GLY A 99 -0.72 8.44 11.91
C GLY A 99 -1.05 9.67 11.06
N ASP A 100 -0.11 10.61 10.98
CA ASP A 100 -0.32 11.91 10.34
C ASP A 100 0.23 12.00 8.92
N ASP A 101 0.74 10.92 8.36
CA ASP A 101 1.31 10.85 7.02
C ASP A 101 0.41 9.98 6.14
N LEU A 102 -0.15 10.56 5.08
CA LEU A 102 -1.10 9.83 4.22
C LEU A 102 -0.43 8.68 3.46
N LEU A 103 0.81 8.85 3.01
CA LEU A 103 1.56 7.76 2.38
C LEU A 103 1.67 6.57 3.33
N GLN A 104 2.06 6.81 4.57
CA GLN A 104 2.18 5.75 5.58
C GLN A 104 0.82 5.17 5.96
N ALA A 105 -0.23 5.98 5.99
CA ALA A 105 -1.58 5.52 6.22
C ALA A 105 -2.01 4.52 5.15
N TYR A 106 -1.81 4.87 3.88
CA TYR A 106 -2.11 3.96 2.77
C TYR A 106 -1.25 2.71 2.81
N TRP A 107 0.04 2.84 3.18
CA TRP A 107 0.94 1.69 3.30
C TRP A 107 0.43 0.68 4.32
N LYS A 108 0.00 1.14 5.48
CA LYS A 108 -0.56 0.27 6.52
C LYS A 108 -1.79 -0.48 6.03
N ILE A 109 -2.69 0.18 5.33
CA ILE A 109 -3.89 -0.44 4.77
C ILE A 109 -3.52 -1.44 3.69
N ALA A 110 -2.63 -1.07 2.78
CA ALA A 110 -2.18 -1.94 1.70
C ALA A 110 -1.55 -3.23 2.24
N ILE A 111 -0.74 -3.14 3.28
CA ILE A 111 -0.15 -4.31 3.94
C ILE A 111 -1.24 -5.23 4.50
N GLU A 112 -2.24 -4.69 5.17
CA GLU A 112 -3.34 -5.49 5.71
C GLU A 112 -4.11 -6.22 4.60
N ILE A 113 -4.38 -5.54 3.50
CA ILE A 113 -5.04 -6.14 2.34
C ILE A 113 -4.16 -7.25 1.75
N ALA A 114 -2.86 -7.00 1.58
CA ALA A 114 -1.93 -7.99 1.04
C ALA A 114 -1.86 -9.24 1.92
N LYS A 115 -1.83 -9.07 3.23
CA LYS A 115 -1.84 -10.19 4.17
C LYS A 115 -3.08 -11.07 4.03
N ARG A 116 -4.24 -10.48 3.78
CA ARG A 116 -5.48 -11.23 3.57
C ARG A 116 -5.41 -12.09 2.32
N GLN A 117 -4.66 -11.67 1.31
CA GLN A 117 -4.52 -12.40 0.06
C GLN A 117 -3.57 -13.58 0.15
N THR A 118 -2.73 -13.63 1.17
CA THR A 118 -1.76 -14.72 1.37
C THR A 118 -2.30 -15.86 2.23
N ASN A 119 -3.46 -15.71 2.81
CA ASN A 119 -4.09 -16.71 3.68
C ASN A 119 -5.06 -17.59 2.93
#